data_d90fa90970072966a1c98487e5e2bc04
#
_entry.id   d90fa90970072966a1c98487e5e2bc04
#
_cell.length_a   1.000
_cell.length_b   1.000
_cell.length_c   1.000
_cell.angle_alpha   90.00
_cell.angle_beta   90.00
_cell.angle_gamma   90.00
#
_symmetry.space_group_name_H-M   'P 1'
#
loop_
_entity.id
_entity.type
_entity.pdbx_description
1 polymer ?
#
loop_
_entity_poly.entity_id
_entity_poly.type
_entity_poly.pdbx_seq_one_letter_code
_entity_poly.pdbx_strand_id
1 'polypeptide(L)'
;MLKLLAEDFIQVDKIDLVLPLYQELVAKTKLEQGCIAYDLYHDLRDQGHFVFVEEWVDRAALEAHVQSEHFQRLVPQIDQYQRKAGVFTHMQGFEELLKKA
;
A
#
# COMPACT_ATOMS: atom_id res chain seq x y z
N MET A 1 -10.32 -13.64 -0.48
CA MET A 1 -9.04 -12.95 -0.33
C MET A 1 -8.99 -11.77 -1.31
N LEU A 2 -8.55 -10.63 -0.83
CA LEU A 2 -8.42 -9.42 -1.62
C LEU A 2 -6.95 -9.10 -1.80
N LYS A 3 -6.53 -8.87 -3.04
CA LYS A 3 -5.17 -8.45 -3.35
C LYS A 3 -5.19 -7.01 -3.89
N LEU A 4 -4.22 -6.22 -3.48
CA LEU A 4 -4.16 -4.80 -3.83
C LEU A 4 -2.76 -4.42 -4.24
N LEU A 5 -2.64 -3.66 -5.33
CA LEU A 5 -1.44 -2.90 -5.62
C LEU A 5 -1.74 -1.43 -5.32
N ALA A 6 -0.84 -0.80 -4.56
CA ALA A 6 -0.93 0.62 -4.27
C ALA A 6 0.38 1.28 -4.69
N GLU A 7 0.31 2.19 -5.65
CA GLU A 7 1.50 2.79 -6.24
C GLU A 7 1.61 4.25 -5.84
N ASP A 8 2.77 4.62 -5.32
CA ASP A 8 3.10 6.00 -4.98
C ASP A 8 4.17 6.52 -5.93
N PHE A 9 4.07 7.81 -6.24
CA PHE A 9 5.03 8.50 -7.13
C PHE A 9 5.60 9.68 -6.37
N ILE A 10 6.72 9.44 -5.67
CA ILE A 10 7.34 10.40 -4.77
C ILE A 10 8.26 11.33 -5.53
N GLN A 11 8.31 12.61 -5.13
CA GLN A 11 9.32 13.54 -5.62
C GLN A 11 10.71 12.99 -5.28
N VAL A 12 11.58 12.89 -6.28
CA VAL A 12 12.88 12.22 -6.13
C VAL A 12 13.73 12.89 -5.05
N ASP A 13 13.66 14.20 -4.92
CA ASP A 13 14.42 14.94 -3.90
C ASP A 13 13.79 14.85 -2.49
N LYS A 14 12.65 14.15 -2.34
CA LYS A 14 11.95 13.98 -1.06
C LYS A 14 11.97 12.55 -0.55
N ILE A 15 12.61 11.63 -1.25
CA ILE A 15 12.63 10.22 -0.88
C ILE A 15 13.12 10.01 0.56
N ASP A 16 14.19 10.69 0.96
CA ASP A 16 14.74 10.55 2.31
C ASP A 16 13.73 10.90 3.39
N LEU A 17 12.76 11.76 3.10
CA LEU A 17 11.73 12.15 4.06
C LEU A 17 10.62 11.10 4.19
N VAL A 18 10.35 10.33 3.14
CA VAL A 18 9.30 9.31 3.19
C VAL A 18 9.78 7.96 3.72
N LEU A 19 11.08 7.66 3.62
CA LEU A 19 11.58 6.35 4.02
C LEU A 19 11.21 5.97 5.47
N PRO A 20 11.42 6.83 6.48
CA PRO A 20 11.00 6.47 7.84
C PRO A 20 9.49 6.35 8.01
N LEU A 21 8.70 7.12 7.23
CA LEU A 21 7.25 7.01 7.26
C LEU A 21 6.80 5.65 6.69
N TYR A 22 7.38 5.24 5.57
CA TYR A 22 7.12 3.93 4.99
C TYR A 22 7.53 2.80 5.93
N GLN A 23 8.68 2.94 6.58
CA GLN A 23 9.17 1.91 7.49
C GLN A 23 8.17 1.68 8.64
N GLU A 24 7.65 2.72 9.23
CA GLU A 24 6.65 2.62 10.28
C GLU A 24 5.34 2.05 9.76
N LEU A 25 4.87 2.54 8.61
CA LEU A 25 3.62 2.10 8.00
C LEU A 25 3.65 0.59 7.73
N VAL A 26 4.72 0.11 7.12
CA VAL A 26 4.87 -1.32 6.80
C VAL A 26 4.90 -2.15 8.08
N ALA A 27 5.72 -1.74 9.06
CA ALA A 27 5.88 -2.52 10.30
C ALA A 27 4.56 -2.65 11.06
N LYS A 28 3.82 -1.56 11.20
CA LYS A 28 2.55 -1.57 11.95
C LYS A 28 1.44 -2.27 11.19
N THR A 29 1.40 -2.10 9.87
CA THR A 29 0.37 -2.75 9.05
C THR A 29 0.47 -4.27 9.08
N LYS A 30 1.71 -4.81 9.08
CA LYS A 30 1.90 -6.26 9.16
C LYS A 30 1.34 -6.88 10.43
N LEU A 31 1.14 -6.09 11.47
CA LEU A 31 0.59 -6.57 12.75
C LEU A 31 -0.94 -6.50 12.77
N GLU A 32 -1.58 -5.93 11.77
CA GLU A 32 -3.03 -5.80 11.74
C GLU A 32 -3.71 -7.15 11.55
N GLN A 33 -4.83 -7.33 12.24
CA GLN A 33 -5.65 -8.51 12.08
C GLN A 33 -6.21 -8.54 10.66
N GLY A 34 -6.09 -9.68 9.99
CA GLY A 34 -6.58 -9.83 8.62
C GLY A 34 -5.59 -9.41 7.55
N CYS A 35 -4.43 -8.89 7.92
CA CYS A 35 -3.35 -8.61 6.97
C CYS A 35 -2.59 -9.91 6.67
N ILE A 36 -2.69 -10.41 5.45
CA ILE A 36 -1.97 -11.61 5.02
C ILE A 36 -0.56 -11.23 4.57
N ALA A 37 -0.45 -10.17 3.79
CA ALA A 37 0.84 -9.68 3.30
C ALA A 37 0.76 -8.17 3.09
N TYR A 38 1.85 -7.48 3.38
CA TYR A 38 1.95 -6.05 3.17
C TYR A 38 3.43 -5.72 2.93
N ASP A 39 3.82 -5.68 1.66
CA ASP A 39 5.20 -5.51 1.26
C ASP A 39 5.34 -4.29 0.37
N LEU A 40 6.39 -3.52 0.60
CA LEU A 40 6.70 -2.34 -0.18
C LEU A 40 7.93 -2.60 -1.04
N TYR A 41 7.81 -2.30 -2.33
CA TYR A 41 8.88 -2.47 -3.31
C TYR A 41 9.23 -1.13 -3.94
N HIS A 42 10.46 -1.03 -4.41
CA HIS A 42 10.99 0.16 -5.06
C HIS A 42 11.31 -0.16 -6.51
N ASP A 43 10.83 0.67 -7.42
CA ASP A 43 11.09 0.52 -8.85
C ASP A 43 12.57 0.82 -9.14
N LEU A 44 13.27 -0.12 -9.75
CA LEU A 44 14.69 0.03 -10.06
C LEU A 44 14.96 1.07 -11.16
N ARG A 45 13.94 1.45 -11.93
CA ARG A 45 14.07 2.38 -13.07
C ARG A 45 13.49 3.76 -12.80
N ASP A 46 12.67 3.91 -11.78
CA ASP A 46 12.06 5.18 -11.40
C ASP A 46 12.19 5.32 -9.89
N GLN A 47 13.15 6.12 -9.46
CA GLN A 47 13.51 6.28 -8.05
C GLN A 47 12.35 6.73 -7.17
N GLY A 48 11.40 7.47 -7.73
CA GLY A 48 10.24 7.95 -6.98
C GLY A 48 9.08 6.99 -6.95
N HIS A 49 9.14 5.88 -7.68
CA HIS A 49 8.03 4.95 -7.81
C HIS A 49 8.13 3.81 -6.80
N PHE A 50 7.17 3.75 -5.89
CA PHE A 50 7.06 2.73 -4.86
C PHE A 50 5.77 1.96 -5.04
N VAL A 51 5.82 0.63 -4.82
CA VAL A 51 4.66 -0.24 -5.04
C VAL A 51 4.42 -1.07 -3.78
N PHE A 52 3.26 -0.88 -3.15
CA PHE A 52 2.77 -1.79 -2.11
C PHE A 52 2.10 -2.97 -2.79
N VAL A 53 2.47 -4.18 -2.36
CA VAL A 53 1.76 -5.41 -2.73
C VAL A 53 1.11 -5.94 -1.47
N GLU A 54 -0.22 -5.98 -1.46
CA GLU A 54 -1.00 -6.25 -0.25
C GLU A 54 -1.95 -7.40 -0.45
N GLU A 55 -2.13 -8.20 0.59
CA GLU A 55 -3.17 -9.22 0.64
C GLU A 55 -3.93 -9.12 1.97
N TRP A 56 -5.24 -9.11 1.88
CA TRP A 56 -6.16 -8.99 3.01
C TRP A 56 -7.13 -10.16 3.00
N VAL A 57 -7.51 -10.66 4.19
CA VAL A 57 -8.45 -11.78 4.28
C VAL A 57 -9.79 -11.43 3.63
N ASP A 58 -10.23 -10.17 3.74
CA ASP A 58 -11.47 -9.68 3.16
C ASP A 58 -11.46 -8.14 3.07
N ARG A 59 -12.53 -7.58 2.52
CA ARG A 59 -12.66 -6.14 2.40
C ARG A 59 -12.76 -5.44 3.75
N ALA A 60 -13.39 -6.08 4.74
CA ALA A 60 -13.52 -5.49 6.07
C ALA A 60 -12.14 -5.25 6.72
N ALA A 61 -11.19 -6.17 6.51
CA ALA A 61 -9.83 -6.01 7.01
C ALA A 61 -9.13 -4.82 6.34
N LEU A 62 -9.31 -4.65 5.03
CA LEU A 62 -8.76 -3.50 4.32
C LEU A 62 -9.39 -2.18 4.82
N GLU A 63 -10.69 -2.17 5.04
CA GLU A 63 -11.38 -0.97 5.56
C GLU A 63 -10.87 -0.62 6.96
N ALA A 64 -10.65 -1.62 7.81
CA ALA A 64 -10.08 -1.39 9.14
C ALA A 64 -8.66 -0.83 9.05
N HIS A 65 -7.87 -1.29 8.07
CA HIS A 65 -6.53 -0.75 7.81
C HIS A 65 -6.59 0.74 7.49
N VAL A 66 -7.49 1.15 6.61
CA VAL A 66 -7.64 2.56 6.23
C VAL A 66 -8.03 3.42 7.43
N GLN A 67 -8.78 2.86 8.38
CA GLN A 67 -9.20 3.58 9.59
C GLN A 67 -8.18 3.51 10.73
N SER A 68 -7.09 2.77 10.57
CA SER A 68 -6.09 2.62 11.62
C SER A 68 -5.39 3.94 11.92
N GLU A 69 -4.85 4.05 13.16
CA GLU A 69 -4.14 5.26 13.57
C GLU A 69 -2.93 5.50 12.69
N HIS A 70 -2.13 4.46 12.43
CA HIS A 70 -0.91 4.62 11.63
C HIS A 70 -1.23 5.00 10.19
N PHE A 71 -2.29 4.44 9.58
CA PHE A 71 -2.69 4.85 8.23
C PHE A 71 -3.10 6.34 8.20
N GLN A 72 -4.00 6.72 9.12
CA GLN A 72 -4.55 8.09 9.16
C GLN A 72 -3.47 9.14 9.44
N ARG A 73 -2.44 8.78 10.19
CA ARG A 73 -1.34 9.68 10.52
C ARG A 73 -0.26 9.73 9.45
N LEU A 74 0.13 8.56 8.92
CA LEU A 74 1.30 8.47 8.04
C LEU A 74 0.98 8.74 6.57
N VAL A 75 -0.16 8.23 6.07
CA VAL A 75 -0.46 8.33 4.64
C VAL A 75 -0.62 9.79 4.18
N PRO A 76 -1.31 10.68 4.89
CA PRO A 76 -1.34 12.09 4.47
C PRO A 76 0.04 12.73 4.43
N GLN A 77 0.94 12.36 5.35
CA GLN A 77 2.31 12.88 5.34
C GLN A 77 3.08 12.40 4.11
N ILE A 78 2.90 11.13 3.75
CA ILE A 78 3.53 10.57 2.55
C ILE A 78 2.97 11.25 1.29
N ASP A 79 1.66 11.42 1.23
CA ASP A 79 0.98 11.98 0.07
C ASP A 79 1.44 13.39 -0.28
N GLN A 80 1.82 14.21 0.71
CA GLN A 80 2.30 15.55 0.43
C GLN A 80 3.59 15.56 -0.38
N TYR A 81 4.34 14.47 -0.40
CA TYR A 81 5.59 14.35 -1.14
C TYR A 81 5.41 13.69 -2.52
N GLN A 82 4.18 13.35 -2.90
CA GLN A 82 3.93 12.78 -4.22
C GLN A 82 3.99 13.85 -5.31
N ARG A 83 4.57 13.47 -6.46
CA ARG A 83 4.62 14.34 -7.66
C ARG A 83 3.39 14.19 -8.53
N LYS A 84 2.61 13.12 -8.32
CA LYS A 84 1.33 12.87 -8.97
C LYS A 84 0.51 11.92 -8.12
N ALA A 85 -0.78 11.82 -8.40
CA ALA A 85 -1.70 10.97 -7.63
C ALA A 85 -1.27 9.50 -7.66
N GLY A 86 -1.40 8.82 -6.52
CA GLY A 86 -1.18 7.39 -6.42
C GLY A 86 -2.21 6.61 -7.23
N VAL A 87 -1.87 5.36 -7.54
CA VAL A 87 -2.73 4.46 -8.30
C VAL A 87 -3.03 3.24 -7.45
N PHE A 88 -4.32 2.85 -7.39
CA PHE A 88 -4.75 1.67 -6.65
C PHE A 88 -5.39 0.68 -7.60
N THR A 89 -4.98 -0.58 -7.52
CA THR A 89 -5.56 -1.66 -8.30
C THR A 89 -6.04 -2.76 -7.36
N HIS A 90 -7.35 -2.93 -7.27
CA HIS A 90 -7.96 -3.98 -6.46
C HIS A 90 -8.13 -5.23 -7.33
N MET A 91 -7.68 -6.38 -6.83
CA MET A 91 -7.59 -7.61 -7.62
C MET A 91 -8.17 -8.78 -6.86
N GLN A 92 -8.60 -9.77 -7.61
CA GLN A 92 -8.92 -11.10 -7.08
C GLN A 92 -8.13 -12.14 -7.85
N GLY A 93 -8.03 -13.35 -7.30
CA GLY A 93 -7.35 -14.44 -7.99
C GLY A 93 -8.06 -14.78 -9.29
N PHE A 94 -7.30 -15.17 -10.30
CA PHE A 94 -7.86 -15.56 -11.60
C PHE A 94 -8.85 -16.73 -11.48
N GLU A 95 -8.56 -17.69 -10.61
CA GLU A 95 -9.42 -18.85 -10.36
C GLU A 95 -10.78 -18.44 -9.80
N GLU A 96 -10.84 -17.37 -9.00
CA GLU A 96 -12.13 -16.86 -8.49
C GLU A 96 -13.00 -16.33 -9.63
N LEU A 97 -12.38 -15.70 -10.63
CA LEU A 97 -13.08 -15.22 -11.82
C LEU A 97 -13.69 -16.39 -12.58
N LEU A 98 -12.94 -17.48 -12.72
CA LEU A 98 -13.40 -18.68 -13.42
C LEU A 98 -14.61 -19.31 -12.75
N LYS A 99 -14.68 -19.28 -11.42
CA LYS A 99 -15.82 -19.83 -10.67
C LYS A 99 -17.11 -19.05 -10.88
N LYS A 100 -17.01 -17.78 -11.27
CA LYS A 100 -18.16 -16.91 -11.52
C LYS A 100 -18.65 -16.97 -12.97
N ALA A 101 -17.83 -17.50 -13.85
CA ALA A 101 -18.14 -17.54 -15.27
C ALA A 101 -19.23 -18.59 -15.63
#